data_73ffe724e2b4a79212a3cc87fd35a7fa
#
_entry.id   73ffe724e2b4a79212a3cc87fd35a7fa
#
_cell.length_a   1.000
_cell.length_b   1.000
_cell.length_c   1.000
_cell.angle_alpha   90.00
_cell.angle_beta   90.00
_cell.angle_gamma   90.00
#
_symmetry.space_group_name_H-M   'P 1'
#
loop_
_entity.id
_entity.type
_entity.pdbx_description
1 polymer ?
#
loop_
_entity_poly.entity_id
_entity_poly.type
_entity_poly.pdbx_seq_one_letter_code
_entity_poly.pdbx_strand_id
1 'polypeptide(L)'
;MGLLNWLCVVSAKHPLAAVEGLLTDDQLRPFASLCMTDTSRNLPKRDTWTLDNQRRLVVPNWASALDCLRDGLCVGMAPVHQVLPWIERGELVALQLSRPFPASPSCVAWAQDKLSPAMSWLLEYLGDTETMNQEWLNGPDL
;
A
#
# COMPACT_ATOMS: atom_id res chain seq x y z
N MET A 1 -8.90 13.97 -2.92
CA MET A 1 -9.15 12.88 -1.96
C MET A 1 -8.37 13.17 -0.70
N GLY A 2 -7.31 12.55 -0.35
CA GLY A 2 -6.59 12.72 0.89
C GLY A 2 -5.21 12.08 0.80
N LEU A 3 -4.64 11.74 1.94
CA LEU A 3 -3.37 11.05 2.05
C LEU A 3 -3.61 9.56 2.23
N LEU A 4 -3.03 8.75 1.35
CA LEU A 4 -3.00 7.30 1.48
C LEU A 4 -1.83 6.92 2.38
N ASN A 5 -2.15 6.33 3.52
CA ASN A 5 -1.16 5.84 4.47
C ASN A 5 -0.69 4.43 4.09
N TRP A 6 0.60 4.16 4.34
CA TRP A 6 1.25 2.91 4.01
C TRP A 6 1.85 2.27 5.25
N LEU A 7 1.81 0.95 5.32
CA LEU A 7 2.48 0.15 6.32
C LEU A 7 3.46 -0.81 5.65
N CYS A 8 4.61 -0.99 6.26
CA CYS A 8 5.47 -2.13 5.93
C CYS A 8 4.94 -3.35 6.67
N VAL A 9 4.63 -4.41 5.95
CA VAL A 9 4.00 -5.59 6.53
C VAL A 9 4.67 -6.88 6.09
N VAL A 10 4.57 -7.88 6.97
CA VAL A 10 4.97 -9.26 6.72
C VAL A 10 3.94 -10.22 7.30
N SER A 11 3.99 -11.48 6.88
CA SER A 11 3.26 -12.55 7.57
C SER A 11 3.66 -12.64 9.05
N ALA A 12 2.73 -12.97 9.91
CA ALA A 12 3.03 -13.28 11.32
C ALA A 12 4.04 -14.44 11.49
N LYS A 13 4.20 -15.28 10.46
CA LYS A 13 5.17 -16.40 10.43
C LYS A 13 6.53 -16.00 9.86
N HIS A 14 6.67 -14.77 9.36
CA HIS A 14 7.89 -14.30 8.73
C HIS A 14 8.96 -14.00 9.78
N PRO A 15 10.27 -14.27 9.53
CA PRO A 15 11.34 -14.02 10.50
C PRO A 15 11.38 -12.57 11.03
N LEU A 16 11.04 -11.59 10.19
CA LEU A 16 11.00 -10.18 10.61
C LEU A 16 9.87 -9.86 11.58
N ALA A 17 8.82 -10.69 11.68
CA ALA A 17 7.71 -10.46 12.60
C ALA A 17 8.14 -10.55 14.08
N ALA A 18 9.23 -11.27 14.37
CA ALA A 18 9.77 -11.43 15.71
C ALA A 18 10.82 -10.36 16.09
N VAL A 19 11.16 -9.46 15.17
CA VAL A 19 12.17 -8.42 15.44
C VAL A 19 11.51 -7.26 16.15
N GLU A 20 12.02 -6.92 17.32
CA GLU A 20 11.56 -5.77 18.09
C GLU A 20 12.30 -4.50 17.68
N GLY A 21 11.57 -3.38 17.68
CA GLY A 21 12.12 -2.05 17.39
C GLY A 21 12.17 -1.70 15.91
N LEU A 22 12.96 -0.67 15.60
CA LEU A 22 13.06 -0.12 14.25
C LEU A 22 13.94 -0.99 13.36
N LEU A 23 13.39 -1.44 12.25
CA LEU A 23 14.12 -2.21 11.24
C LEU A 23 14.90 -1.29 10.30
N THR A 24 16.15 -1.66 10.05
CA THR A 24 17.02 -0.99 9.09
C THR A 24 16.87 -1.58 7.68
N ASP A 25 17.32 -0.84 6.67
CA ASP A 25 17.35 -1.31 5.28
C ASP A 25 18.18 -2.60 5.13
N ASP A 26 19.26 -2.76 5.88
CA ASP A 26 20.11 -3.97 5.82
C ASP A 26 19.41 -5.21 6.38
N GLN A 27 18.54 -5.05 7.36
CA GLN A 27 17.73 -6.14 7.89
C GLN A 27 16.61 -6.55 6.92
N LEU A 28 16.12 -5.63 6.09
CA LEU A 28 15.09 -5.90 5.07
C LEU A 28 15.68 -6.53 3.80
N ARG A 29 16.89 -6.15 3.43
CA ARG A 29 17.53 -6.51 2.15
C ARG A 29 17.61 -8.02 1.84
N PRO A 30 17.81 -8.94 2.80
CA PRO A 30 17.83 -10.38 2.54
C PRO A 30 16.51 -10.96 2.04
N PHE A 31 15.40 -10.28 2.30
CA PHE A 31 14.05 -10.74 1.97
C PHE A 31 13.55 -10.14 0.67
N ALA A 32 12.71 -10.88 -0.06
CA ALA A 32 12.12 -10.36 -1.28
C ALA A 32 11.16 -9.20 -1.00
N SER A 33 11.28 -8.11 -1.77
CA SER A 33 10.36 -6.98 -1.71
C SER A 33 9.15 -7.22 -2.61
N LEU A 34 7.96 -7.00 -2.07
CA LEU A 34 6.73 -7.01 -2.85
C LEU A 34 6.72 -5.81 -3.81
N CYS A 35 6.49 -6.07 -5.08
CA CYS A 35 6.35 -5.06 -6.11
C CYS A 35 5.07 -5.26 -6.90
N MET A 36 4.32 -4.19 -7.11
CA MET A 36 3.19 -4.21 -8.03
C MET A 36 3.67 -4.01 -9.46
N THR A 37 3.06 -4.72 -10.40
CA THR A 37 3.30 -4.46 -11.83
C THR A 37 2.87 -3.05 -12.17
N ASP A 38 3.81 -2.24 -12.66
CA ASP A 38 3.48 -0.91 -13.17
C ASP A 38 2.79 -1.05 -14.53
N THR A 39 1.56 -0.59 -14.63
CA THR A 39 0.73 -0.61 -15.83
C THR A 39 1.00 0.56 -16.78
N SER A 40 1.91 1.46 -16.43
CA SER A 40 2.27 2.59 -17.28
C SER A 40 2.80 2.13 -18.64
N ARG A 41 2.28 2.72 -19.71
CA ARG A 41 2.69 2.44 -21.09
C ARG A 41 3.64 3.50 -21.63
N ASN A 42 3.47 4.75 -21.22
CA ASN A 42 4.12 5.92 -21.82
C ASN A 42 5.04 6.67 -20.84
N LEU A 43 5.05 6.30 -19.57
CA LEU A 43 5.90 6.91 -18.55
C LEU A 43 6.95 5.89 -18.08
N PRO A 44 8.10 6.36 -17.58
CA PRO A 44 9.07 5.48 -16.95
C PRO A 44 8.42 4.67 -15.84
N LYS A 45 8.68 3.37 -15.82
CA LYS A 45 8.20 2.51 -14.74
C LYS A 45 8.75 2.98 -13.40
N ARG A 46 7.90 3.03 -12.40
CA ARG A 46 8.31 3.41 -11.05
C ARG A 46 8.82 2.19 -10.31
N ASP A 47 10.04 2.27 -9.83
CA ASP A 47 10.58 1.39 -8.81
C ASP A 47 10.32 2.02 -7.44
N THR A 48 9.20 1.64 -6.84
CA THR A 48 8.87 2.10 -5.50
C THR A 48 9.28 1.00 -4.51
N TRP A 49 9.85 1.37 -3.37
CA TRP A 49 10.04 0.56 -2.17
C TRP A 49 11.19 -0.45 -2.15
N THR A 50 11.66 -0.91 -3.29
CA THR A 50 12.76 -1.87 -3.35
C THR A 50 14.09 -1.21 -3.03
N LEU A 51 14.84 -1.82 -2.14
CA LEU A 51 16.20 -1.41 -1.85
C LEU A 51 17.15 -1.88 -2.95
N ASP A 52 18.29 -1.18 -3.10
CA ASP A 52 19.32 -1.60 -4.05
C ASP A 52 19.77 -3.04 -3.74
N ASN A 53 19.86 -3.85 -4.79
CA ASN A 53 20.21 -5.27 -4.72
C ASN A 53 19.22 -6.17 -3.94
N GLN A 54 18.03 -5.69 -3.63
CA GLN A 54 16.97 -6.51 -3.03
C GLN A 54 16.24 -7.31 -4.11
N ARG A 55 15.96 -8.59 -3.84
CA ARG A 55 15.11 -9.41 -4.71
C ARG A 55 13.71 -8.84 -4.76
N ARG A 56 13.06 -8.97 -5.92
CA ARG A 56 11.69 -8.49 -6.14
C ARG A 56 10.75 -9.65 -6.35
N LEU A 57 9.59 -9.59 -5.71
CA LEU A 57 8.43 -10.43 -6.00
C LEU A 57 7.39 -9.54 -6.69
N VAL A 58 7.25 -9.69 -8.00
CA VAL A 58 6.35 -8.83 -8.79
C VAL A 58 5.01 -9.52 -8.97
N VAL A 59 3.93 -8.83 -8.61
CA VAL A 59 2.55 -9.33 -8.67
C VAL A 59 1.65 -8.39 -9.47
N PRO A 60 0.58 -8.90 -10.12
CA PRO A 60 -0.26 -8.12 -11.01
C PRO A 60 -1.32 -7.25 -10.30
N ASN A 61 -1.70 -7.59 -9.08
CA ASN A 61 -2.80 -6.93 -8.36
C ASN A 61 -2.71 -7.13 -6.84
N TRP A 62 -3.54 -6.40 -6.09
CA TRP A 62 -3.55 -6.45 -4.63
C TRP A 62 -4.02 -7.78 -4.04
N ALA A 63 -4.90 -8.53 -4.72
CA ALA A 63 -5.30 -9.85 -4.25
C ALA A 63 -4.10 -10.80 -4.18
N SER A 64 -3.33 -10.88 -5.28
CA SER A 64 -2.09 -11.67 -5.31
C SER A 64 -1.03 -11.15 -4.33
N ALA A 65 -0.96 -9.83 -4.13
CA ALA A 65 -0.04 -9.22 -3.18
C ALA A 65 -0.34 -9.67 -1.74
N LEU A 66 -1.61 -9.63 -1.34
CA LEU A 66 -2.05 -10.05 0.00
C LEU A 66 -1.79 -11.53 0.24
N ASP A 67 -2.06 -12.39 -0.75
CA ASP A 67 -1.75 -13.81 -0.65
C ASP A 67 -0.25 -14.05 -0.44
N CYS A 68 0.61 -13.42 -1.23
CA CYS A 68 2.06 -13.51 -1.08
C CYS A 68 2.56 -13.02 0.29
N LEU A 69 2.00 -11.92 0.79
CA LEU A 69 2.34 -11.38 2.11
C LEU A 69 1.92 -12.36 3.22
N ARG A 70 0.70 -12.88 3.18
CA ARG A 70 0.16 -13.83 4.18
C ARG A 70 0.92 -15.15 4.18
N ASP A 71 1.35 -15.63 3.02
CA ASP A 71 2.16 -16.83 2.87
C ASP A 71 3.63 -16.64 3.30
N GLY A 72 4.03 -15.41 3.64
CA GLY A 72 5.38 -15.11 4.13
C GLY A 72 6.45 -15.11 3.04
N LEU A 73 6.07 -14.94 1.76
CA LEU A 73 6.99 -14.98 0.63
C LEU A 73 7.79 -13.69 0.46
N CYS A 74 7.35 -12.58 1.05
CA CYS A 74 7.95 -11.27 0.87
C CYS A 74 7.66 -10.33 2.04
N VAL A 75 8.40 -9.24 2.08
CA VAL A 75 8.10 -8.03 2.85
C VAL A 75 7.56 -6.97 1.89
N GLY A 76 6.60 -6.18 2.30
CA GLY A 76 6.03 -5.19 1.40
C GLY A 76 5.41 -3.99 2.07
N MET A 77 5.38 -2.89 1.29
CA MET A 77 4.59 -1.73 1.63
C MET A 77 3.19 -1.91 1.08
N ALA A 78 2.19 -1.73 1.92
CA ALA A 78 0.81 -1.86 1.51
C ALA A 78 -0.06 -0.74 2.12
N PRO A 79 -1.12 -0.31 1.39
CA PRO A 79 -2.06 0.67 1.93
C PRO A 79 -2.74 0.15 3.20
N VAL A 80 -2.88 1.00 4.20
CA VAL A 80 -3.46 0.65 5.50
C VAL A 80 -4.80 -0.08 5.34
N HIS A 81 -5.72 0.46 4.55
CA HIS A 81 -7.06 -0.11 4.34
C HIS A 81 -7.05 -1.52 3.73
N GLN A 82 -5.98 -1.91 3.02
CA GLN A 82 -5.84 -3.25 2.44
C GLN A 82 -5.34 -4.29 3.45
N VAL A 83 -4.52 -3.88 4.41
CA VAL A 83 -3.83 -4.81 5.31
C VAL A 83 -4.38 -4.82 6.73
N LEU A 84 -5.08 -3.76 7.15
CA LEU A 84 -5.62 -3.63 8.49
C LEU A 84 -6.48 -4.84 8.93
N PRO A 85 -7.43 -5.35 8.12
CA PRO A 85 -8.24 -6.51 8.51
C PRO A 85 -7.40 -7.78 8.77
N TRP A 86 -6.26 -7.92 8.11
CA TRP A 86 -5.35 -9.05 8.28
C TRP A 86 -4.43 -8.89 9.49
N ILE A 87 -4.07 -7.64 9.81
CA ILE A 87 -3.33 -7.30 11.03
C ILE A 87 -4.22 -7.57 12.25
N GLU A 88 -5.47 -7.15 12.23
CA GLU A 88 -6.43 -7.40 13.31
C GLU A 88 -6.69 -8.90 13.55
N ARG A 89 -6.63 -9.71 12.50
CA ARG A 89 -6.72 -11.18 12.59
C ARG A 89 -5.43 -11.85 13.02
N GLY A 90 -4.33 -11.09 13.17
CA GLY A 90 -3.02 -11.64 13.50
C GLY A 90 -2.35 -12.44 12.38
N GLU A 91 -2.81 -12.30 11.12
CA GLU A 91 -2.19 -12.95 9.96
C GLU A 91 -1.01 -12.15 9.41
N LEU A 92 -1.07 -10.82 9.52
CA LEU A 92 0.00 -9.89 9.15
C LEU A 92 0.49 -9.12 10.37
N VAL A 93 1.74 -8.68 10.32
CA VAL A 93 2.38 -7.83 11.33
C VAL A 93 2.92 -6.58 10.65
N ALA A 94 2.60 -5.42 11.20
CA ALA A 94 3.16 -4.15 10.78
C ALA A 94 4.56 -3.98 11.38
N LEU A 95 5.53 -3.65 10.53
CA LEU A 95 6.92 -3.42 10.91
C LEU A 95 7.18 -1.93 11.06
N GLN A 96 7.97 -1.58 12.06
CA GLN A 96 8.46 -0.22 12.23
C GLN A 96 9.80 -0.06 11.51
N LEU A 97 9.88 0.90 10.59
CA LEU A 97 11.08 1.16 9.81
C LEU A 97 11.88 2.33 10.40
N SER A 98 13.19 2.23 10.38
CA SER A 98 14.11 3.31 10.76
C SER A 98 14.01 4.51 9.81
N ARG A 99 13.62 4.26 8.57
CA ARG A 99 13.34 5.27 7.57
C ARG A 99 11.83 5.48 7.44
N PRO A 100 11.32 6.69 7.73
CA PRO A 100 9.90 6.97 7.60
C PRO A 100 9.46 6.87 6.13
N PHE A 101 8.26 6.36 5.95
CA PHE A 101 7.64 6.25 4.65
C PHE A 101 6.56 7.32 4.50
N PRO A 102 6.67 8.23 3.51
CA PRO A 102 5.70 9.31 3.36
C PRO A 102 4.36 8.77 2.87
N ALA A 103 3.27 9.33 3.39
CA ALA A 103 1.95 9.12 2.85
C ALA A 103 1.87 9.63 1.40
N SER A 104 1.10 8.97 0.57
CA SER A 104 0.94 9.35 -0.84
C SER A 104 -0.30 10.19 -1.03
N PRO A 105 -0.20 11.39 -1.65
CA PRO A 105 -1.38 12.16 -1.99
C PRO A 105 -2.22 11.41 -3.03
N SER A 106 -3.52 11.35 -2.80
CA SER A 106 -4.49 10.72 -3.69
C SER A 106 -5.48 11.74 -4.19
N CYS A 107 -5.86 11.66 -5.47
CA CYS A 107 -6.86 12.53 -6.06
C CYS A 107 -7.79 11.76 -6.98
N VAL A 108 -8.99 12.28 -7.16
CA VAL A 108 -9.88 11.93 -8.27
C VAL A 108 -9.63 12.94 -9.37
N ALA A 109 -9.40 12.45 -10.58
CA ALA A 109 -9.20 13.30 -11.75
C ALA A 109 -10.26 12.99 -12.81
N TRP A 110 -10.80 14.02 -13.44
CA TRP A 110 -11.77 13.90 -14.52
C TRP A 110 -11.55 14.98 -15.59
N ALA A 111 -12.03 14.72 -16.81
CA ALA A 111 -12.02 15.71 -17.88
C ALA A 111 -13.19 16.69 -17.69
N GLN A 112 -12.88 17.92 -17.36
CA GLN A 112 -13.88 18.95 -17.03
C GLN A 112 -14.81 19.27 -18.21
N ASP A 113 -14.32 19.20 -19.42
CA ASP A 113 -15.06 19.42 -20.67
C ASP A 113 -16.02 18.25 -21.02
N LYS A 114 -15.92 17.12 -20.32
CA LYS A 114 -16.72 15.91 -20.54
C LYS A 114 -17.58 15.53 -19.35
N LEU A 115 -17.91 16.48 -18.51
CA LEU A 115 -18.71 16.23 -17.33
C LEU A 115 -20.15 15.87 -17.73
N SER A 116 -20.50 14.60 -17.65
CA SER A 116 -21.87 14.10 -17.87
C SER A 116 -22.69 14.22 -16.57
N PRO A 117 -24.05 14.19 -16.65
CA PRO A 117 -24.89 14.15 -15.45
C PRO A 117 -24.53 12.99 -14.51
N ALA A 118 -24.18 11.84 -15.04
CA ALA A 118 -23.76 10.68 -14.25
C ALA A 118 -22.42 10.94 -13.54
N MET A 119 -21.47 11.61 -14.19
CA MET A 119 -20.21 11.98 -13.57
C MET A 119 -20.42 13.04 -12.49
N SER A 120 -21.29 14.03 -12.72
CA SER A 120 -21.65 15.02 -11.69
C SER A 120 -22.25 14.36 -10.48
N TRP A 121 -23.18 13.44 -10.67
CA TRP A 121 -23.76 12.65 -9.59
C TRP A 121 -22.72 11.83 -8.83
N LEU A 122 -21.79 11.17 -9.55
CA LEU A 122 -20.72 10.39 -8.90
C LEU A 122 -19.80 11.27 -8.04
N LEU A 123 -19.42 12.46 -8.53
CA LEU A 123 -18.59 13.38 -7.76
C LEU A 123 -19.30 13.89 -6.50
N GLU A 124 -20.62 14.14 -6.61
CA GLU A 124 -21.45 14.52 -5.47
C GLU A 124 -21.59 13.36 -4.47
N TYR A 125 -21.80 12.13 -4.95
CA TYR A 125 -21.87 10.92 -4.14
C TYR A 125 -20.55 10.61 -3.39
N LEU A 126 -19.39 10.85 -4.00
CA LEU A 126 -18.10 10.66 -3.35
C LEU A 126 -17.85 11.64 -2.20
N GLY A 127 -18.58 12.76 -2.20
CA GLY A 127 -18.48 13.76 -1.14
C GLY A 127 -17.25 14.64 -1.22
N ASP A 128 -16.94 15.28 -0.13
CA ASP A 128 -15.76 16.14 -0.01
C ASP A 128 -14.48 15.34 0.29
N THR A 129 -13.38 16.06 0.42
CA THR A 129 -12.07 15.45 0.69
C THR A 129 -12.04 14.69 2.01
N GLU A 130 -12.73 15.18 3.03
CA GLU A 130 -12.75 14.54 4.35
C GLU A 130 -13.53 13.23 4.32
N THR A 131 -14.71 13.24 3.74
CA THR A 131 -15.55 12.03 3.52
C THR A 131 -14.80 10.97 2.71
N MET A 132 -14.17 11.38 1.59
CA MET A 132 -13.39 10.46 0.77
C MET A 132 -12.18 9.89 1.50
N ASN A 133 -11.55 10.65 2.38
CA ASN A 133 -10.41 10.17 3.15
C ASN A 133 -10.84 9.13 4.20
N GLN A 134 -11.92 9.37 4.89
CA GLN A 134 -12.46 8.49 5.93
C GLN A 134 -13.07 7.22 5.35
N GLU A 135 -13.93 7.34 4.34
CA GLU A 135 -14.70 6.20 3.83
C GLU A 135 -13.93 5.35 2.81
N TRP A 136 -13.01 5.95 2.03
CA TRP A 136 -12.41 5.28 0.87
C TRP A 136 -10.91 5.03 0.99
N LEU A 137 -10.16 5.81 1.76
CA LEU A 137 -8.70 5.69 1.80
C LEU A 137 -8.15 5.03 3.06
N ASN A 138 -8.60 5.43 4.21
CA ASN A 138 -7.96 5.06 5.47
C ASN A 138 -8.87 4.27 6.42
N GLY A 139 -10.18 4.17 6.11
CA GLY A 139 -11.14 3.58 7.03
C GLY A 139 -11.38 4.47 8.27
N PRO A 140 -12.10 3.98 9.27
CA PRO A 140 -12.25 4.69 10.53
C PRO A 140 -10.89 4.93 11.17
N ASP A 141 -10.73 6.10 11.78
CA ASP A 141 -9.48 6.58 12.37
C ASP A 141 -8.74 5.50 13.17
N LEU A 142 -7.47 5.30 12.80
CA LEU A 142 -6.51 4.50 13.54
C LEU A 142 -5.79 5.37 14.56
#